data_ee60538875e3e6a8edf5e5539344153f
#
_entry.id   ee60538875e3e6a8edf5e5539344153f
#
_cell.length_a   1.000
_cell.length_b   1.000
_cell.length_c   1.000
_cell.angle_alpha   90.00
_cell.angle_beta   90.00
_cell.angle_gamma   90.00
#
_symmetry.space_group_name_H-M   'P 1'
#
loop_
_entity.id
_entity.type
_entity.pdbx_description
1 polymer ?
#
loop_
_entity_poly.entity_id
_entity_poly.type
_entity_poly.pdbx_seq_one_letter_code
_entity_poly.pdbx_strand_id
1 'polypeptide(L)'
;MKRLITALGLGFLLIASVATAEKPLRKTSSGVVVDRQNRTVTVSSKVALRKLPHLDQVYPIELIASWPHPRGKKAHETVVTYDVNPSEVHKGLEDLGLKPGKPAKGENARAQGPAVNVFIEVPAADGSGKRLTMDKVLLDPKSKKPAPKMTFRFTGSVMSPVDPSRPNEKKYGADLTGTLIALFPVTDKTVLQTDWTMKEEKYLKLEVNTAVLPKEGTPIKLIIQAIATK
;
A
#
# COMPACT_ATOMS: atom_id res chain seq x y z
N MET A 1 3.29 8.16 -85.71
CA MET A 1 3.60 8.88 -84.45
C MET A 1 2.57 8.51 -83.41
N LYS A 2 2.85 7.60 -82.51
CA LYS A 2 1.94 7.16 -81.40
C LYS A 2 2.52 7.71 -80.09
N ARG A 3 1.78 8.57 -79.41
CA ARG A 3 2.15 9.11 -78.10
C ARG A 3 1.71 8.14 -77.00
N LEU A 4 2.64 7.68 -76.20
CA LEU A 4 2.44 6.87 -75.03
C LEU A 4 2.15 7.80 -73.83
N ILE A 5 0.99 7.67 -73.19
CA ILE A 5 0.64 8.39 -71.96
C ILE A 5 0.85 7.46 -70.82
N THR A 6 1.86 7.79 -69.98
CA THR A 6 2.16 7.04 -68.73
C THR A 6 1.34 7.67 -67.62
N ALA A 7 0.40 6.91 -67.06
CA ALA A 7 -0.35 7.35 -65.88
C ALA A 7 0.43 6.96 -64.63
N LEU A 8 0.80 7.97 -63.82
CA LEU A 8 1.46 7.83 -62.52
C LEU A 8 0.36 7.67 -61.46
N GLY A 9 0.22 6.45 -60.92
CA GLY A 9 -0.71 6.16 -59.85
C GLY A 9 -0.12 6.57 -58.49
N LEU A 10 -0.71 7.57 -57.84
CA LEU A 10 -0.35 8.05 -56.51
C LEU A 10 -1.07 7.16 -55.46
N GLY A 11 -0.37 6.18 -54.89
CA GLY A 11 -0.90 5.37 -53.82
C GLY A 11 -0.95 6.13 -52.51
N PHE A 12 -2.15 6.44 -52.04
CA PHE A 12 -2.38 7.01 -50.72
C PHE A 12 -2.26 5.89 -49.65
N LEU A 13 -1.18 5.90 -48.88
CA LEU A 13 -1.02 5.01 -47.74
C LEU A 13 -1.81 5.56 -46.53
N LEU A 14 -2.99 4.99 -46.27
CA LEU A 14 -3.77 5.29 -45.06
C LEU A 14 -3.07 4.65 -43.87
N ILE A 15 -2.35 5.46 -43.08
CA ILE A 15 -1.85 5.05 -41.75
C ILE A 15 -3.04 5.11 -40.78
N ALA A 16 -3.65 3.94 -40.50
CA ALA A 16 -4.65 3.83 -39.45
C ALA A 16 -3.96 4.02 -38.10
N SER A 17 -4.14 5.19 -37.50
CA SER A 17 -3.71 5.47 -36.12
C SER A 17 -4.60 4.67 -35.19
N VAL A 18 -4.08 3.57 -34.61
CA VAL A 18 -4.75 2.81 -33.55
C VAL A 18 -4.67 3.67 -32.29
N ALA A 19 -5.71 4.46 -32.06
CA ALA A 19 -5.91 5.12 -30.77
C ALA A 19 -6.15 4.03 -29.71
N THR A 20 -5.13 3.72 -28.93
CA THR A 20 -5.26 2.92 -27.72
C THR A 20 -6.16 3.69 -26.75
N ALA A 21 -7.42 3.31 -26.65
CA ALA A 21 -8.36 3.86 -25.69
C ALA A 21 -7.79 3.66 -24.27
N GLU A 22 -7.35 4.74 -23.64
CA GLU A 22 -6.95 4.76 -22.24
C GLU A 22 -8.13 4.26 -21.41
N LYS A 23 -7.93 3.12 -20.75
CA LYS A 23 -8.95 2.55 -19.87
C LYS A 23 -8.99 3.41 -18.60
N PRO A 24 -10.11 4.09 -18.30
CA PRO A 24 -10.16 5.12 -17.27
C PRO A 24 -9.79 4.59 -15.90
N LEU A 25 -9.22 5.46 -15.06
CA LEU A 25 -9.02 5.28 -13.63
C LEU A 25 -10.30 4.72 -13.00
N ARG A 26 -10.24 3.53 -12.43
CA ARG A 26 -11.36 2.97 -11.69
C ARG A 26 -11.36 3.57 -10.29
N LYS A 27 -12.17 4.60 -10.08
CA LYS A 27 -12.48 5.09 -8.73
C LYS A 27 -13.46 4.10 -8.10
N THR A 28 -13.03 3.37 -7.07
CA THR A 28 -13.98 2.65 -6.22
C THR A 28 -14.71 3.65 -5.33
N SER A 29 -15.95 3.41 -4.98
CA SER A 29 -16.81 4.32 -4.21
C SER A 29 -16.30 4.62 -2.80
N SER A 30 -15.24 3.98 -2.35
CA SER A 30 -14.79 3.88 -0.97
C SER A 30 -13.49 4.61 -0.62
N GLY A 31 -12.87 5.35 -1.56
CA GLY A 31 -11.57 6.02 -1.29
C GLY A 31 -10.34 5.22 -1.71
N VAL A 32 -10.51 4.12 -2.45
CA VAL A 32 -9.46 3.39 -3.16
C VAL A 32 -9.49 3.77 -4.64
N VAL A 33 -8.34 4.12 -5.19
CA VAL A 33 -8.17 4.41 -6.63
C VAL A 33 -7.18 3.43 -7.22
N VAL A 34 -7.58 2.70 -8.25
CA VAL A 34 -6.72 1.81 -9.01
C VAL A 34 -6.33 2.47 -10.33
N ASP A 35 -5.05 2.71 -10.51
CA ASP A 35 -4.45 3.23 -11.74
C ASP A 35 -3.67 2.09 -12.42
N ARG A 36 -4.23 1.59 -13.50
CA ARG A 36 -3.60 0.49 -14.26
C ARG A 36 -2.41 0.94 -15.10
N GLN A 37 -2.40 2.18 -15.54
CA GLN A 37 -1.30 2.73 -16.34
C GLN A 37 -0.04 2.87 -15.51
N ASN A 38 -0.15 3.47 -14.31
CA ASN A 38 0.94 3.62 -13.36
C ASN A 38 1.12 2.39 -12.44
N ARG A 39 0.24 1.38 -12.59
CA ARG A 39 0.22 0.16 -11.77
C ARG A 39 0.17 0.45 -10.28
N THR A 40 -0.71 1.37 -9.85
CA THR A 40 -0.83 1.78 -8.45
C THR A 40 -2.23 1.57 -7.89
N VAL A 41 -2.28 1.25 -6.59
CA VAL A 41 -3.46 1.36 -5.74
C VAL A 41 -3.20 2.48 -4.76
N THR A 42 -4.03 3.52 -4.79
CA THR A 42 -3.94 4.69 -3.92
C THR A 42 -5.09 4.67 -2.91
N VAL A 43 -4.76 4.86 -1.64
CA VAL A 43 -5.71 4.89 -0.53
C VAL A 43 -5.68 6.26 0.12
N SER A 44 -6.84 6.91 0.23
CA SER A 44 -7.00 8.15 1.01
C SER A 44 -6.73 7.86 2.49
N SER A 45 -5.77 8.58 3.08
CA SER A 45 -5.26 8.29 4.41
C SER A 45 -5.01 9.57 5.20
N LYS A 46 -4.70 9.43 6.48
CA LYS A 46 -4.24 10.52 7.36
C LYS A 46 -3.01 10.09 8.11
N VAL A 47 -2.13 11.01 8.48
CA VAL A 47 -1.06 10.75 9.43
C VAL A 47 -1.69 10.30 10.75
N ALA A 48 -1.26 9.18 11.30
CA ALA A 48 -1.85 8.58 12.49
C ALA A 48 -1.64 9.45 13.75
N LEU A 49 -2.59 9.38 14.67
CA LEU A 49 -2.43 9.90 16.02
C LEU A 49 -1.56 8.92 16.82
N ARG A 50 -0.38 9.38 17.24
CA ARG A 50 0.60 8.52 17.92
C ARG A 50 0.33 8.38 19.42
N LYS A 51 -0.27 9.37 20.03
CA LYS A 51 -0.65 9.34 21.45
C LYS A 51 -2.16 9.41 21.58
N LEU A 52 -2.75 8.35 22.11
CA LEU A 52 -4.17 8.33 22.45
C LEU A 52 -4.37 8.76 23.92
N PRO A 53 -5.51 9.38 24.27
CA PRO A 53 -5.75 9.92 25.62
C PRO A 53 -5.59 8.92 26.77
N HIS A 54 -5.83 7.64 26.52
CA HIS A 54 -5.75 6.55 27.52
C HIS A 54 -4.40 5.85 27.55
N LEU A 55 -3.41 6.36 26.80
CA LEU A 55 -2.06 5.77 26.75
C LEU A 55 -1.05 6.68 27.43
N ASP A 56 -0.23 6.11 28.30
CA ASP A 56 0.78 6.84 29.06
C ASP A 56 2.00 7.23 28.22
N GLN A 57 2.25 6.48 27.14
CA GLN A 57 3.44 6.63 26.30
C GLN A 57 3.14 6.47 24.81
N VAL A 58 4.10 6.86 23.97
CA VAL A 58 4.12 6.54 22.54
C VAL A 58 4.80 5.19 22.37
N TYR A 59 4.15 4.30 21.63
CA TYR A 59 4.68 2.96 21.34
C TYR A 59 5.42 2.94 20.00
N PRO A 60 6.43 2.08 19.83
CA PRO A 60 7.11 1.90 18.55
C PRO A 60 6.15 1.55 17.42
N ILE A 61 6.55 1.87 16.20
CA ILE A 61 5.76 1.54 15.00
C ILE A 61 5.87 0.03 14.72
N GLU A 62 4.73 -0.64 14.66
CA GLU A 62 4.59 -2.03 14.19
C GLU A 62 3.87 -2.14 12.85
N LEU A 63 3.07 -1.14 12.50
CA LEU A 63 2.27 -1.10 11.27
C LEU A 63 2.59 0.13 10.45
N ILE A 64 2.48 0.02 9.14
CA ILE A 64 2.47 1.19 8.26
C ILE A 64 1.06 1.76 8.15
N ALA A 65 0.05 0.92 8.02
CA ALA A 65 -1.32 1.37 7.81
C ALA A 65 -2.34 0.51 8.54
N SER A 66 -3.26 1.14 9.26
CA SER A 66 -4.39 0.49 9.93
C SER A 66 -5.64 1.40 9.96
N TRP A 67 -6.78 0.84 10.36
CA TRP A 67 -7.93 1.67 10.72
C TRP A 67 -7.60 2.58 11.90
N PRO A 68 -8.28 3.74 12.00
CA PRO A 68 -8.16 4.62 13.16
C PRO A 68 -8.78 3.98 14.42
N HIS A 69 -8.33 4.45 15.59
CA HIS A 69 -9.00 4.15 16.86
C HIS A 69 -10.48 4.63 16.81
N PRO A 70 -11.45 3.90 17.40
CA PRO A 70 -11.30 2.67 18.18
C PRO A 70 -11.33 1.38 17.36
N ARG A 71 -11.65 1.42 16.05
CA ARG A 71 -11.71 0.19 15.21
C ARG A 71 -10.35 -0.49 15.05
N GLY A 72 -9.30 0.29 14.82
CA GLY A 72 -7.92 -0.20 14.74
C GLY A 72 -7.28 -0.25 16.12
N LYS A 73 -7.16 -1.45 16.70
CA LYS A 73 -6.58 -1.62 18.04
C LYS A 73 -5.14 -1.12 18.15
N LYS A 74 -4.37 -1.19 17.07
CA LYS A 74 -2.98 -0.74 16.97
C LYS A 74 -2.82 0.57 16.18
N ALA A 75 -3.85 1.43 16.18
CA ALA A 75 -3.83 2.71 15.49
C ALA A 75 -2.71 3.64 15.99
N HIS A 76 -2.33 3.53 17.25
CA HIS A 76 -1.24 4.30 17.88
C HIS A 76 0.17 3.73 17.59
N GLU A 77 0.26 2.55 17.00
CA GLU A 77 1.49 1.90 16.57
C GLU A 77 1.62 1.91 15.03
N THR A 78 0.90 2.82 14.36
CA THR A 78 0.86 2.90 12.91
C THR A 78 1.34 4.27 12.39
N VAL A 79 1.81 4.30 11.15
CA VAL A 79 2.25 5.53 10.47
C VAL A 79 1.06 6.32 9.94
N VAL A 80 0.11 5.62 9.30
CA VAL A 80 -1.07 6.23 8.69
C VAL A 80 -2.34 5.47 9.05
N THR A 81 -3.46 6.20 9.13
CA THR A 81 -4.80 5.61 9.26
C THR A 81 -5.62 5.86 8.00
N TYR A 82 -6.59 4.97 7.74
CA TYR A 82 -7.48 5.01 6.59
C TYR A 82 -8.85 4.39 6.95
N ASP A 83 -9.89 4.61 6.11
CA ASP A 83 -11.28 4.24 6.45
C ASP A 83 -11.92 3.20 5.52
N VAL A 84 -11.19 2.68 4.53
CA VAL A 84 -11.70 1.66 3.61
C VAL A 84 -11.52 0.24 4.17
N ASN A 85 -12.19 -0.75 3.59
CA ASN A 85 -11.93 -2.14 3.95
C ASN A 85 -10.61 -2.62 3.33
N PRO A 86 -9.72 -3.29 4.09
CA PRO A 86 -8.51 -3.89 3.54
C PRO A 86 -8.72 -4.79 2.33
N SER A 87 -9.84 -5.52 2.28
CA SER A 87 -10.22 -6.36 1.13
C SER A 87 -10.41 -5.58 -0.17
N GLU A 88 -10.77 -4.30 -0.12
CA GLU A 88 -10.87 -3.45 -1.31
C GLU A 88 -9.49 -3.14 -1.90
N VAL A 89 -8.50 -2.92 -1.04
CA VAL A 89 -7.10 -2.74 -1.46
C VAL A 89 -6.54 -4.04 -2.01
N HIS A 90 -6.82 -5.17 -1.37
CA HIS A 90 -6.48 -6.50 -1.88
C HIS A 90 -7.00 -6.68 -3.32
N LYS A 91 -8.30 -6.46 -3.52
CA LYS A 91 -8.93 -6.53 -4.85
C LYS A 91 -8.31 -5.56 -5.86
N GLY A 92 -7.95 -4.35 -5.41
CA GLY A 92 -7.24 -3.39 -6.25
C GLY A 92 -5.89 -3.91 -6.74
N LEU A 93 -5.16 -4.63 -5.90
CA LEU A 93 -3.89 -5.26 -6.27
C LEU A 93 -4.09 -6.44 -7.23
N GLU A 94 -5.13 -7.24 -7.04
CA GLU A 94 -5.53 -8.27 -8.00
C GLU A 94 -5.94 -7.68 -9.36
N ASP A 95 -6.66 -6.55 -9.37
CA ASP A 95 -7.02 -5.81 -10.58
C ASP A 95 -5.79 -5.29 -11.36
N LEU A 96 -4.64 -5.16 -10.70
CA LEU A 96 -3.33 -4.87 -11.32
C LEU A 96 -2.60 -6.13 -11.80
N GLY A 97 -3.22 -7.32 -11.66
CA GLY A 97 -2.67 -8.60 -12.08
C GLY A 97 -1.74 -9.27 -11.05
N LEU A 98 -1.67 -8.76 -9.81
CA LEU A 98 -0.93 -9.42 -8.76
C LEU A 98 -1.74 -10.58 -8.17
N LYS A 99 -1.04 -11.65 -7.79
CA LYS A 99 -1.62 -12.78 -7.03
C LYS A 99 -1.07 -12.75 -5.62
N PRO A 100 -1.92 -12.83 -4.57
CA PRO A 100 -1.45 -12.82 -3.20
C PRO A 100 -0.60 -14.06 -2.90
N GLY A 101 0.35 -13.90 -2.00
CA GLY A 101 1.13 -15.02 -1.47
C GLY A 101 0.55 -15.59 -0.18
N LYS A 102 1.39 -15.64 0.87
CA LYS A 102 0.98 -16.11 2.20
C LYS A 102 1.49 -15.15 3.26
N PRO A 103 0.64 -14.69 4.19
CA PRO A 103 1.08 -13.88 5.33
C PRO A 103 1.87 -14.74 6.32
N ALA A 104 2.82 -14.09 6.98
CA ALA A 104 3.61 -14.67 8.04
C ALA A 104 3.03 -14.31 9.41
N LYS A 105 3.24 -15.20 10.40
CA LYS A 105 2.93 -14.95 11.81
C LYS A 105 3.86 -15.77 12.70
N GLY A 106 4.54 -15.08 13.64
CA GLY A 106 5.43 -15.73 14.61
C GLY A 106 6.90 -15.70 14.20
N GLU A 107 7.76 -16.23 15.09
CA GLU A 107 9.22 -15.99 15.08
C GLU A 107 9.95 -16.41 13.83
N ASN A 108 9.63 -17.55 13.24
CA ASN A 108 10.35 -18.12 12.10
C ASN A 108 9.58 -17.97 10.78
N ALA A 109 8.43 -17.28 10.81
CA ALA A 109 7.61 -17.11 9.63
C ALA A 109 8.16 -16.00 8.73
N ARG A 110 8.08 -16.21 7.41
CA ARG A 110 8.43 -15.21 6.39
C ARG A 110 7.26 -14.97 5.45
N ALA A 111 6.99 -13.69 5.22
CA ALA A 111 5.98 -13.26 4.26
C ALA A 111 6.33 -13.72 2.85
N GLN A 112 5.35 -14.23 2.11
CA GLN A 112 5.48 -14.66 0.71
C GLN A 112 4.52 -13.86 -0.16
N GLY A 113 4.91 -13.63 -1.40
CA GLY A 113 4.11 -12.92 -2.39
C GLY A 113 4.93 -12.00 -3.27
N PRO A 114 4.33 -11.44 -4.31
CA PRO A 114 5.00 -10.49 -5.17
C PRO A 114 5.43 -9.24 -4.40
N ALA A 115 6.61 -8.73 -4.74
CA ALA A 115 7.10 -7.49 -4.16
C ALA A 115 6.31 -6.29 -4.70
N VAL A 116 6.09 -5.31 -3.84
CA VAL A 116 5.45 -4.03 -4.18
C VAL A 116 6.24 -2.88 -3.55
N ASN A 117 6.16 -1.70 -4.16
CA ASN A 117 6.64 -0.47 -3.55
C ASN A 117 5.51 0.18 -2.74
N VAL A 118 5.85 0.75 -1.59
CA VAL A 118 4.91 1.49 -0.74
C VAL A 118 5.45 2.89 -0.54
N PHE A 119 4.59 3.90 -0.79
CA PHE A 119 4.92 5.32 -0.64
C PHE A 119 3.85 6.03 0.16
N ILE A 120 4.25 7.07 0.86
CA ILE A 120 3.35 8.10 1.39
C ILE A 120 3.51 9.34 0.51
N GLU A 121 2.42 9.83 -0.05
CA GLU A 121 2.38 11.10 -0.78
C GLU A 121 1.82 12.17 0.14
N VAL A 122 2.66 13.14 0.48
CA VAL A 122 2.32 14.28 1.32
C VAL A 122 2.11 15.53 0.47
N PRO A 123 1.22 16.46 0.86
CA PRO A 123 1.06 17.74 0.18
C PRO A 123 2.39 18.51 0.15
N ALA A 124 2.76 19.05 -1.00
CA ALA A 124 3.87 19.98 -1.14
C ALA A 124 3.36 21.42 -1.20
N ALA A 125 4.24 22.39 -0.92
CA ALA A 125 3.88 23.82 -0.85
C ALA A 125 3.33 24.39 -2.18
N ASP A 126 3.72 23.79 -3.30
CA ASP A 126 3.27 24.14 -4.65
C ASP A 126 1.94 23.47 -5.06
N GLY A 127 1.27 22.79 -4.14
CA GLY A 127 0.05 22.01 -4.40
C GLY A 127 0.29 20.65 -5.06
N SER A 128 1.54 20.30 -5.40
CA SER A 128 1.90 18.97 -5.86
C SER A 128 1.97 17.96 -4.72
N GLY A 129 2.18 16.68 -5.04
CA GLY A 129 2.41 15.63 -4.06
C GLY A 129 3.89 15.22 -4.00
N LYS A 130 4.48 15.20 -2.82
CA LYS A 130 5.83 14.66 -2.60
C LYS A 130 5.74 13.22 -2.12
N ARG A 131 6.27 12.27 -2.90
CA ARG A 131 6.33 10.85 -2.51
C ARG A 131 7.53 10.57 -1.63
N LEU A 132 7.27 9.89 -0.51
CA LEU A 132 8.25 9.46 0.47
C LEU A 132 8.28 7.95 0.54
N THR A 133 9.47 7.36 0.52
CA THR A 133 9.69 5.93 0.78
C THR A 133 9.68 5.66 2.29
N MET A 134 9.39 4.42 2.69
CA MET A 134 9.23 4.08 4.11
C MET A 134 10.52 4.24 4.93
N ASP A 135 11.68 4.03 4.33
CA ASP A 135 12.99 4.31 4.95
C ASP A 135 13.21 5.79 5.27
N LYS A 136 12.54 6.73 4.57
CA LYS A 136 12.55 8.17 4.91
C LYS A 136 11.50 8.53 5.96
N VAL A 137 10.38 7.82 5.94
CA VAL A 137 9.24 8.05 6.84
C VAL A 137 9.49 7.54 8.24
N LEU A 138 10.32 6.49 8.38
CA LEU A 138 10.67 5.85 9.64
C LEU A 138 12.12 6.09 10.00
N LEU A 139 12.38 6.24 11.29
CA LEU A 139 13.73 6.35 11.83
C LEU A 139 13.86 5.62 13.18
N ASP A 140 15.09 5.31 13.52
CA ASP A 140 15.46 4.91 14.87
C ASP A 140 15.48 6.16 15.77
N PRO A 141 14.68 6.22 16.85
CA PRO A 141 14.57 7.41 17.69
C PRO A 141 15.87 7.74 18.46
N LYS A 142 16.73 6.75 18.70
CA LYS A 142 18.00 6.95 19.41
C LYS A 142 19.09 7.49 18.51
N SER A 143 19.36 6.83 17.42
CA SER A 143 20.42 7.18 16.49
C SER A 143 20.03 8.26 15.46
N LYS A 144 18.71 8.52 15.33
CA LYS A 144 18.11 9.38 14.28
C LYS A 144 18.41 8.91 12.85
N LYS A 145 18.90 7.69 12.69
CA LYS A 145 19.16 7.12 11.38
C LYS A 145 17.83 6.65 10.74
N PRO A 146 17.71 6.75 9.40
CA PRO A 146 16.59 6.18 8.66
C PRO A 146 16.44 4.68 8.95
N ALA A 147 15.21 4.17 8.86
CA ALA A 147 14.96 2.74 8.95
C ALA A 147 15.75 1.98 7.87
N PRO A 148 16.17 0.74 8.12
CA PRO A 148 16.75 -0.10 7.10
C PRO A 148 15.81 -0.27 5.91
N LYS A 149 16.36 -0.51 4.71
CA LYS A 149 15.56 -0.83 3.53
C LYS A 149 14.72 -2.08 3.79
N MET A 150 13.47 -2.04 3.35
CA MET A 150 12.52 -3.12 3.51
C MET A 150 11.81 -3.42 2.19
N THR A 151 11.48 -4.68 1.97
CA THR A 151 10.69 -5.12 0.83
C THR A 151 9.29 -5.44 1.28
N PHE A 152 8.29 -4.77 0.71
CA PHE A 152 6.89 -5.09 0.95
C PHE A 152 6.42 -6.19 0.01
N ARG A 153 5.60 -7.11 0.52
CA ARG A 153 5.03 -8.23 -0.22
C ARG A 153 3.51 -8.21 -0.14
N PHE A 154 2.88 -8.46 -1.26
CA PHE A 154 1.44 -8.69 -1.30
C PHE A 154 1.16 -10.13 -0.84
N THR A 155 0.87 -10.28 0.44
CA THR A 155 0.67 -11.58 1.08
C THR A 155 -0.79 -12.06 1.00
N GLY A 156 -1.71 -11.11 0.90
CA GLY A 156 -3.11 -11.38 1.21
C GLY A 156 -3.28 -11.69 2.70
N SER A 157 -4.51 -11.88 3.14
CA SER A 157 -4.84 -12.19 4.54
C SER A 157 -5.48 -13.57 4.65
N VAL A 158 -5.37 -14.15 5.84
CA VAL A 158 -6.10 -15.38 6.17
C VAL A 158 -7.61 -15.10 6.29
N MET A 159 -8.43 -16.14 6.08
CA MET A 159 -9.82 -16.15 6.52
C MET A 159 -9.86 -16.48 8.03
N SER A 160 -10.57 -15.69 8.82
CA SER A 160 -10.61 -15.84 10.26
C SER A 160 -12.04 -15.84 10.79
N PRO A 161 -12.33 -16.59 11.86
CA PRO A 161 -13.61 -16.50 12.53
C PRO A 161 -13.92 -15.07 12.97
N VAL A 162 -15.16 -14.66 12.79
CA VAL A 162 -15.68 -13.37 13.30
C VAL A 162 -15.74 -13.41 14.81
N ASP A 163 -16.14 -14.54 15.35
CA ASP A 163 -16.30 -14.83 16.76
C ASP A 163 -15.67 -16.21 17.06
N PRO A 164 -14.83 -16.35 18.09
CA PRO A 164 -14.27 -17.63 18.50
C PRO A 164 -15.31 -18.71 18.78
N SER A 165 -16.51 -18.33 19.24
CA SER A 165 -17.63 -19.26 19.48
C SER A 165 -18.30 -19.77 18.20
N ARG A 166 -18.03 -19.11 17.06
CA ARG A 166 -18.58 -19.42 15.73
C ARG A 166 -17.48 -19.66 14.71
N PRO A 167 -16.68 -20.72 14.84
CA PRO A 167 -15.47 -20.94 14.04
C PRO A 167 -15.73 -21.11 12.53
N ASN A 168 -16.97 -21.46 12.16
CA ASN A 168 -17.38 -21.65 10.77
C ASN A 168 -17.76 -20.34 10.07
N GLU A 169 -18.10 -19.27 10.82
CA GLU A 169 -18.37 -17.94 10.27
C GLU A 169 -17.07 -17.18 10.07
N LYS A 170 -16.46 -17.35 8.91
CA LYS A 170 -15.18 -16.72 8.58
C LYS A 170 -15.37 -15.49 7.71
N LYS A 171 -14.56 -14.47 7.99
CA LYS A 171 -14.38 -13.27 7.16
C LYS A 171 -12.92 -13.07 6.82
N TYR A 172 -12.64 -12.20 5.85
CA TYR A 172 -11.30 -11.78 5.52
C TYR A 172 -10.63 -11.17 6.75
N GLY A 173 -9.55 -11.76 7.23
CA GLY A 173 -8.97 -11.44 8.54
C GLY A 173 -8.52 -9.98 8.66
N ALA A 174 -8.01 -9.39 7.59
CA ALA A 174 -7.64 -7.98 7.59
C ALA A 174 -8.86 -7.05 7.79
N ASP A 175 -10.05 -7.43 7.30
CA ASP A 175 -11.29 -6.67 7.50
C ASP A 175 -11.85 -6.82 8.94
N LEU A 176 -11.32 -7.74 9.73
CA LEU A 176 -11.66 -7.86 11.15
C LEU A 176 -10.76 -6.97 12.04
N THR A 177 -9.53 -6.69 11.58
CA THR A 177 -8.53 -5.94 12.35
C THR A 177 -8.28 -4.54 11.83
N GLY A 178 -8.61 -4.28 10.58
CA GLY A 178 -8.27 -3.05 9.86
C GLY A 178 -6.77 -2.92 9.56
N THR A 179 -5.99 -4.00 9.68
CA THR A 179 -4.55 -3.96 9.39
C THR A 179 -4.32 -4.10 7.89
N LEU A 180 -3.78 -3.07 7.25
CA LEU A 180 -3.45 -3.12 5.83
C LEU A 180 -2.01 -3.54 5.58
N ILE A 181 -1.05 -2.93 6.31
CA ILE A 181 0.38 -3.17 6.11
C ILE A 181 1.05 -3.35 7.46
N ALA A 182 1.64 -4.52 7.71
CA ALA A 182 2.42 -4.81 8.89
C ALA A 182 3.93 -4.80 8.58
N LEU A 183 4.73 -4.24 9.49
CA LEU A 183 6.19 -4.25 9.39
C LEU A 183 6.76 -5.62 9.76
N PHE A 184 6.21 -6.24 10.79
CA PHE A 184 6.69 -7.51 11.33
C PHE A 184 5.60 -8.57 11.25
N PRO A 185 5.94 -9.86 11.32
CA PRO A 185 4.98 -10.95 11.31
C PRO A 185 4.24 -11.12 12.66
N VAL A 186 3.74 -10.00 13.20
CA VAL A 186 2.93 -9.97 14.43
C VAL A 186 1.49 -10.44 14.18
N THR A 187 1.04 -10.39 12.93
CA THR A 187 -0.31 -10.81 12.54
C THR A 187 -0.35 -11.32 11.10
N ASP A 188 -1.14 -12.36 10.87
CA ASP A 188 -1.50 -12.90 9.55
C ASP A 188 -2.78 -12.27 8.97
N LYS A 189 -3.42 -11.38 9.74
CA LYS A 189 -4.64 -10.63 9.37
C LYS A 189 -4.29 -9.27 8.77
N THR A 190 -3.51 -9.27 7.70
CA THR A 190 -3.02 -8.07 7.00
C THR A 190 -2.95 -8.34 5.50
N VAL A 191 -2.91 -7.32 4.67
CA VAL A 191 -2.86 -7.46 3.20
C VAL A 191 -1.43 -7.49 2.69
N LEU A 192 -0.56 -6.67 3.30
CA LEU A 192 0.86 -6.60 2.97
C LEU A 192 1.70 -6.77 4.24
N GLN A 193 2.88 -7.35 4.05
CA GLN A 193 3.92 -7.42 5.08
C GLN A 193 5.28 -7.11 4.48
N THR A 194 6.23 -6.71 5.32
CA THR A 194 7.62 -6.66 4.91
C THR A 194 8.23 -8.06 4.92
N ASP A 195 9.44 -8.17 4.39
CA ASP A 195 10.28 -9.38 4.47
C ASP A 195 11.02 -9.51 5.82
N TRP A 196 10.81 -8.58 6.76
CA TRP A 196 11.35 -8.64 8.11
C TRP A 196 10.71 -9.76 8.93
N THR A 197 11.43 -10.20 9.94
CA THR A 197 11.02 -11.27 10.86
C THR A 197 10.82 -10.72 12.29
N MET A 198 10.46 -11.56 13.22
CA MET A 198 10.40 -11.16 14.64
C MET A 198 11.78 -10.88 15.24
N LYS A 199 12.89 -11.21 14.55
CA LYS A 199 14.22 -10.77 14.97
C LYS A 199 14.37 -9.27 14.81
N GLU A 200 13.98 -8.74 13.64
CA GLU A 200 14.01 -7.29 13.39
C GLU A 200 13.12 -6.53 14.37
N GLU A 201 11.94 -7.09 14.73
CA GLU A 201 11.04 -6.48 15.72
C GLU A 201 11.74 -6.28 17.08
N LYS A 202 12.55 -7.23 17.53
CA LYS A 202 13.28 -7.15 18.81
C LYS A 202 14.27 -5.97 18.84
N TYR A 203 14.88 -5.63 17.72
CA TYR A 203 15.91 -4.61 17.63
C TYR A 203 15.41 -3.25 17.15
N LEU A 204 14.46 -3.25 16.20
CA LEU A 204 13.98 -2.04 15.56
C LEU A 204 12.81 -1.44 16.37
N LYS A 205 13.08 -0.41 17.14
CA LYS A 205 12.06 0.38 17.84
C LYS A 205 11.80 1.67 17.06
N LEU A 206 11.20 1.53 15.89
CA LEU A 206 11.03 2.61 14.93
C LEU A 206 9.97 3.63 15.35
N GLU A 207 10.23 4.89 14.96
CA GLU A 207 9.33 6.03 15.12
C GLU A 207 9.12 6.73 13.78
N VAL A 208 8.06 7.53 13.70
CA VAL A 208 7.81 8.38 12.54
C VAL A 208 8.82 9.52 12.47
N ASN A 209 9.30 9.81 11.28
CA ASN A 209 10.17 10.96 11.04
C ASN A 209 9.33 12.24 10.87
N THR A 210 9.14 12.98 11.94
CA THR A 210 8.36 14.22 11.98
C THR A 210 8.97 15.36 11.16
N ALA A 211 10.25 15.23 10.72
CA ALA A 211 10.87 16.22 9.84
C ALA A 211 10.38 16.11 8.39
N VAL A 212 9.81 14.97 7.99
CA VAL A 212 9.32 14.75 6.61
C VAL A 212 7.82 14.49 6.53
N LEU A 213 7.20 13.98 7.59
CA LEU A 213 5.76 13.82 7.67
C LEU A 213 5.10 15.09 8.20
N PRO A 214 3.94 15.49 7.67
CA PRO A 214 3.14 16.57 8.21
C PRO A 214 2.56 16.18 9.59
N LYS A 215 1.90 17.14 10.24
CA LYS A 215 1.27 16.94 11.56
C LYS A 215 0.26 15.77 11.53
N GLU A 216 0.11 15.13 12.68
CA GLU A 216 -0.92 14.11 12.91
C GLU A 216 -2.31 14.59 12.45
N GLY A 217 -3.10 13.69 11.88
CA GLY A 217 -4.41 14.00 11.30
C GLY A 217 -4.38 14.64 9.92
N THR A 218 -3.23 15.07 9.40
CA THR A 218 -3.13 15.67 8.06
C THR A 218 -3.52 14.64 6.99
N PRO A 219 -4.42 15.00 6.03
CA PRO A 219 -4.74 14.15 4.89
C PRO A 219 -3.52 13.94 3.99
N ILE A 220 -3.30 12.69 3.60
CA ILE A 220 -2.21 12.23 2.75
C ILE A 220 -2.72 11.10 1.86
N LYS A 221 -1.86 10.56 0.98
CA LYS A 221 -2.17 9.35 0.22
C LYS A 221 -1.17 8.26 0.55
N LEU A 222 -1.68 7.06 0.76
CA LEU A 222 -0.89 5.83 0.78
C LEU A 222 -0.94 5.24 -0.63
N ILE A 223 0.23 5.00 -1.24
CA ILE A 223 0.34 4.49 -2.61
C ILE A 223 1.06 3.14 -2.57
N ILE A 224 0.44 2.12 -3.14
CA ILE A 224 1.02 0.80 -3.32
C ILE A 224 1.20 0.59 -4.82
N GLN A 225 2.44 0.37 -5.25
CA GLN A 225 2.80 0.22 -6.66
C GLN A 225 3.27 -1.20 -6.95
N ALA A 226 2.62 -1.84 -7.91
CA ALA A 226 3.05 -3.13 -8.42
C ALA A 226 4.38 -2.99 -9.18
N ILE A 227 5.37 -3.79 -8.81
CA ILE A 227 6.64 -3.87 -9.52
C ILE A 227 6.42 -4.68 -10.81
N ALA A 228 6.94 -4.20 -11.94
CA ALA A 228 6.91 -4.95 -13.19
C ALA A 228 7.73 -6.24 -13.01
N THR A 229 7.12 -7.38 -13.24
CA THR A 229 7.84 -8.65 -13.39
C THR A 229 8.59 -8.59 -14.72
N LYS A 230 9.91 -8.74 -14.67
CA LYS A 230 10.72 -8.89 -15.89
C LYS A 230 10.42 -10.22 -16.56
#